data_28291b784c5589f0675525daca93a16e
#
_entry.id   28291b784c5589f0675525daca93a16e
#
_cell.length_a   1.000
_cell.length_b   1.000
_cell.length_c   1.000
_cell.angle_alpha   90.00
_cell.angle_beta   90.00
_cell.angle_gamma   90.00
#
_symmetry.space_group_name_H-M   'P 1'
#
loop_
_entity.id
_entity.type
_entity.pdbx_description
1 polymer ?
#
loop_
_entity_poly.entity_id
_entity_poly.type
_entity_poly.pdbx_seq_one_letter_code
_entity_poly.pdbx_strand_id
1 'polypeptide(L)'
;NPIWEDAPSLFSYISRVQSMLQLGNPDNEILLFWPVHDIWGDYSNGNRLIQFEIHKLDRWLSKTPFYETAKLLKDRGYSFDYISDRFLEKAKVKNNTINLPGGNYKAIVVPQSKHLPLRTLKKLVKLKSLGAKVIFLGAPQTVPGFLNFEEREIELKSLFKENFKETIKLNNLEKNLKKFGINKEEIVELGLKFIRRDLEGQKIYF
;
A
#
# COMPACT_ATOMS: atom_id res chain seq x y z
N ASN A 1 -15.04 -6.13 39.37
CA ASN A 1 -15.35 -6.41 37.96
C ASN A 1 -14.86 -7.82 37.65
N PRO A 2 -15.74 -8.80 37.37
CA PRO A 2 -15.37 -10.21 37.16
C PRO A 2 -14.35 -10.44 36.04
N ILE A 3 -14.21 -9.52 35.08
CA ILE A 3 -13.21 -9.60 34.02
C ILE A 3 -11.78 -9.72 34.57
N TRP A 4 -11.46 -9.20 35.73
CA TRP A 4 -10.12 -9.27 36.31
C TRP A 4 -9.69 -10.67 36.74
N GLU A 5 -10.65 -11.56 37.03
CA GLU A 5 -10.35 -12.94 37.34
C GLU A 5 -9.81 -13.71 36.14
N ASP A 6 -10.25 -13.34 34.92
CA ASP A 6 -9.82 -13.92 33.66
C ASP A 6 -8.57 -13.23 33.05
N ALA A 7 -8.15 -12.09 33.61
CA ALA A 7 -7.03 -11.30 33.09
C ALA A 7 -5.72 -12.12 32.95
N PRO A 8 -5.33 -13.01 33.85
CA PRO A 8 -4.13 -13.85 33.70
C PRO A 8 -4.18 -14.73 32.45
N SER A 9 -5.35 -15.31 32.15
CA SER A 9 -5.57 -16.15 30.97
C SER A 9 -5.44 -15.33 29.69
N LEU A 10 -6.04 -14.12 29.68
CA LEU A 10 -5.93 -13.17 28.55
C LEU A 10 -4.48 -12.72 28.33
N PHE A 11 -3.77 -12.34 29.38
CA PHE A 11 -2.38 -11.91 29.26
C PHE A 11 -1.45 -13.04 28.80
N SER A 12 -1.69 -14.26 29.28
CA SER A 12 -0.96 -15.44 28.80
C SER A 12 -1.21 -15.71 27.32
N TYR A 13 -2.46 -15.56 26.85
CA TYR A 13 -2.77 -15.64 25.43
C TYR A 13 -2.06 -14.55 24.63
N ILE A 14 -2.16 -13.30 25.05
CA ILE A 14 -1.49 -12.15 24.39
C ILE A 14 0.02 -12.37 24.31
N SER A 15 0.65 -12.84 25.40
CA SER A 15 2.09 -13.11 25.42
C SER A 15 2.50 -14.18 24.40
N ARG A 16 1.73 -15.26 24.28
CA ARG A 16 1.99 -16.31 23.27
C ARG A 16 1.83 -15.76 21.85
N VAL A 17 0.77 -14.99 21.59
CA VAL A 17 0.55 -14.35 20.28
C VAL A 17 1.68 -13.40 19.94
N GLN A 18 2.07 -12.54 20.87
CA GLN A 18 3.16 -11.59 20.67
C GLN A 18 4.49 -12.30 20.42
N SER A 19 4.80 -13.37 21.12
CA SER A 19 6.04 -14.12 20.89
C SER A 19 6.14 -14.63 19.45
N MET A 20 5.05 -15.12 18.88
CA MET A 20 4.98 -15.56 17.48
C MET A 20 5.05 -14.40 16.49
N LEU A 21 4.31 -13.33 16.76
CA LEU A 21 4.26 -12.16 15.87
C LEU A 21 5.55 -11.32 15.86
N GLN A 22 6.42 -11.49 16.87
CA GLN A 22 7.71 -10.83 16.96
C GLN A 22 8.85 -11.66 16.35
N LEU A 23 8.63 -12.94 16.02
CA LEU A 23 9.64 -13.78 15.39
C LEU A 23 9.96 -13.31 13.98
N GLY A 24 11.26 -13.31 13.61
CA GLY A 24 11.73 -12.99 12.27
C GLY A 24 11.34 -11.60 11.77
N ASN A 25 11.19 -11.46 10.47
CA ASN A 25 10.85 -10.21 9.79
C ASN A 25 9.46 -10.28 9.13
N PRO A 26 8.72 -9.15 8.99
CA PRO A 26 7.54 -9.12 8.15
C PRO A 26 7.86 -9.59 6.72
N ASP A 27 7.01 -10.45 6.16
CA ASP A 27 7.18 -10.98 4.81
C ASP A 27 6.05 -10.51 3.90
N ASN A 28 5.96 -9.20 3.73
CA ASN A 28 5.04 -8.55 2.80
C ASN A 28 5.76 -8.26 1.49
N GLU A 29 5.12 -8.59 0.37
CA GLU A 29 5.76 -8.50 -0.95
C GLU A 29 5.39 -7.23 -1.72
N ILE A 30 4.32 -6.54 -1.31
CA ILE A 30 3.76 -5.40 -2.02
C ILE A 30 3.77 -4.16 -1.11
N LEU A 31 4.15 -3.02 -1.68
CA LEU A 31 3.86 -1.70 -1.12
C LEU A 31 2.62 -1.12 -1.79
N LEU A 32 1.59 -0.84 -1.01
CA LEU A 32 0.39 -0.15 -1.48
C LEU A 32 0.51 1.34 -1.13
N PHE A 33 0.59 2.19 -2.17
CA PHE A 33 0.72 3.64 -1.99
C PHE A 33 -0.55 4.25 -1.43
N TRP A 34 -0.40 5.10 -0.40
CA TRP A 34 -1.48 5.82 0.26
C TRP A 34 -1.70 7.19 -0.38
N PRO A 35 -2.76 7.40 -1.19
CA PRO A 35 -3.01 8.66 -1.90
C PRO A 35 -3.75 9.67 -1.01
N VAL A 36 -3.15 10.07 0.10
CA VAL A 36 -3.77 10.96 1.11
C VAL A 36 -4.25 12.30 0.52
N HIS A 37 -3.60 12.77 -0.54
CA HIS A 37 -3.96 14.05 -1.17
C HIS A 37 -5.34 14.02 -1.84
N ASP A 38 -5.81 12.85 -2.29
CA ASP A 38 -7.17 12.71 -2.82
C ASP A 38 -8.22 12.88 -1.73
N ILE A 39 -7.95 12.35 -0.54
CA ILE A 39 -8.86 12.46 0.59
C ILE A 39 -8.89 13.90 1.10
N TRP A 40 -7.73 14.57 1.19
CA TRP A 40 -7.67 15.98 1.59
C TRP A 40 -8.28 16.93 0.54
N GLY A 41 -8.27 16.55 -0.73
CA GLY A 41 -8.85 17.31 -1.83
C GLY A 41 -10.35 17.12 -2.02
N ASP A 42 -10.97 16.16 -1.34
CA ASP A 42 -12.40 15.90 -1.46
C ASP A 42 -13.24 16.82 -0.54
N TYR A 43 -13.80 17.86 -1.13
CA TYR A 43 -14.73 18.80 -0.46
C TYR A 43 -16.20 18.45 -0.69
N SER A 44 -16.53 17.25 -1.16
CA SER A 44 -17.86 16.86 -1.64
C SER A 44 -18.98 17.02 -0.59
N ASN A 45 -18.64 17.06 0.69
CA ASN A 45 -19.60 17.18 1.78
C ASN A 45 -19.62 18.57 2.47
N GLY A 46 -18.99 19.59 1.88
CA GLY A 46 -18.93 20.94 2.45
C GLY A 46 -18.08 21.08 3.71
N ASN A 47 -17.48 20.01 4.18
CA ASN A 47 -16.58 20.02 5.32
C ASN A 47 -15.20 20.52 4.88
N ARG A 48 -14.73 21.61 5.47
CA ARG A 48 -13.42 22.19 5.16
C ARG A 48 -12.24 21.32 5.64
N LEU A 49 -12.47 20.39 6.56
CA LEU A 49 -11.49 19.47 7.11
C LEU A 49 -12.12 18.07 7.19
N ILE A 50 -11.47 17.11 6.59
CA ILE A 50 -11.86 15.70 6.74
C ILE A 50 -11.34 15.22 8.09
N GLN A 51 -12.25 14.72 8.91
CA GLN A 51 -11.90 14.00 10.12
C GLN A 51 -11.74 12.51 9.76
N PHE A 52 -10.58 11.94 10.05
CA PHE A 52 -10.33 10.51 9.90
C PHE A 52 -11.02 9.74 11.03
N GLU A 53 -12.36 9.63 10.95
CA GLU A 53 -13.14 8.90 11.92
C GLU A 53 -12.99 7.39 11.69
N ILE A 54 -12.26 6.72 12.60
CA ILE A 54 -11.98 5.27 12.50
C ILE A 54 -13.26 4.44 12.43
N HIS A 55 -14.32 4.85 13.12
CA HIS A 55 -15.59 4.13 13.15
C HIS A 55 -16.56 4.48 12.02
N LYS A 56 -16.18 5.41 11.13
CA LYS A 56 -17.03 5.89 10.03
C LYS A 56 -16.28 5.86 8.71
N LEU A 57 -15.61 4.76 8.43
CA LEU A 57 -14.81 4.57 7.22
C LEU A 57 -15.62 4.69 5.93
N ASP A 58 -16.91 4.43 5.99
CA ASP A 58 -17.87 4.60 4.90
C ASP A 58 -17.99 6.05 4.42
N ARG A 59 -17.67 7.02 5.28
CA ARG A 59 -17.73 8.44 4.95
C ARG A 59 -16.54 8.95 4.14
N TRP A 60 -15.37 8.37 4.30
CA TRP A 60 -14.16 8.94 3.73
C TRP A 60 -13.20 7.92 3.07
N LEU A 61 -13.29 6.63 3.40
CA LEU A 61 -12.33 5.63 2.93
C LEU A 61 -12.94 4.54 2.05
N SER A 62 -14.04 3.92 2.47
CA SER A 62 -14.52 2.67 1.88
C SER A 62 -14.97 2.77 0.41
N LYS A 63 -15.19 3.98 -0.08
CA LYS A 63 -15.56 4.27 -1.48
C LYS A 63 -14.37 4.73 -2.34
N THR A 64 -13.16 4.68 -1.80
CA THR A 64 -11.97 5.11 -2.54
C THR A 64 -11.33 3.97 -3.32
N PRO A 65 -10.69 4.25 -4.48
CA PRO A 65 -9.92 3.25 -5.22
C PRO A 65 -8.79 2.62 -4.38
N PHE A 66 -8.27 3.35 -3.42
CA PHE A 66 -7.29 2.81 -2.46
C PHE A 66 -7.90 1.67 -1.62
N TYR A 67 -9.07 1.89 -1.04
CA TYR A 67 -9.74 0.88 -0.22
C TYR A 67 -10.12 -0.35 -1.06
N GLU A 68 -10.64 -0.14 -2.27
CA GLU A 68 -10.99 -1.23 -3.19
C GLU A 68 -9.75 -2.06 -3.54
N THR A 69 -8.61 -1.40 -3.79
CA THR A 69 -7.34 -2.07 -4.06
C THR A 69 -6.85 -2.86 -2.85
N ALA A 70 -6.86 -2.25 -1.66
CA ALA A 70 -6.46 -2.92 -0.42
C ALA A 70 -7.36 -4.12 -0.11
N LYS A 71 -8.68 -3.95 -0.29
CA LYS A 71 -9.65 -5.03 -0.11
C LYS A 71 -9.41 -6.18 -1.07
N LEU A 72 -9.20 -5.88 -2.37
CA LEU A 72 -8.90 -6.90 -3.36
C LEU A 72 -7.63 -7.68 -2.99
N LEU A 73 -6.54 -6.99 -2.69
CA LEU A 73 -5.28 -7.64 -2.31
C LEU A 73 -5.47 -8.55 -1.10
N LYS A 74 -6.13 -8.05 -0.05
CA LYS A 74 -6.40 -8.82 1.17
C LYS A 74 -7.28 -10.04 0.92
N ASP A 75 -8.40 -9.84 0.22
CA ASP A 75 -9.38 -10.92 -0.02
C ASP A 75 -8.82 -12.00 -0.97
N ARG A 76 -7.83 -11.65 -1.79
CA ARG A 76 -7.14 -12.57 -2.71
C ARG A 76 -5.86 -13.18 -2.14
N GLY A 77 -5.51 -12.88 -0.90
CA GLY A 77 -4.37 -13.51 -0.23
C GLY A 77 -3.01 -12.91 -0.57
N TYR A 78 -2.95 -11.64 -0.95
CA TYR A 78 -1.70 -10.93 -1.12
C TYR A 78 -1.30 -10.22 0.17
N SER A 79 -0.02 -10.36 0.53
CA SER A 79 0.56 -9.64 1.67
C SER A 79 1.13 -8.30 1.22
N PHE A 80 0.78 -7.24 1.94
CA PHE A 80 1.21 -5.88 1.59
C PHE A 80 1.31 -4.97 2.81
N ASP A 81 2.14 -3.94 2.67
CA ASP A 81 2.22 -2.81 3.59
C ASP A 81 1.78 -1.52 2.91
N TYR A 82 1.32 -0.56 3.70
CA TYR A 82 1.03 0.78 3.22
C TYR A 82 2.29 1.64 3.18
N ILE A 83 2.40 2.50 2.16
CA ILE A 83 3.50 3.45 2.06
C ILE A 83 2.99 4.85 1.75
N SER A 84 3.43 5.83 2.55
CA SER A 84 3.19 7.25 2.29
C SER A 84 4.29 7.87 1.44
N ASP A 85 4.03 9.06 0.87
CA ASP A 85 5.03 9.87 0.15
C ASP A 85 6.35 9.98 0.92
N ARG A 86 6.25 10.34 2.21
CA ARG A 86 7.39 10.57 3.08
C ARG A 86 8.26 9.32 3.27
N PHE A 87 7.64 8.16 3.41
CA PHE A 87 8.38 6.91 3.52
C PHE A 87 8.92 6.43 2.18
N LEU A 88 8.20 6.69 1.09
CA LEU A 88 8.65 6.36 -0.25
C LEU A 88 9.99 7.04 -0.59
N GLU A 89 10.24 8.25 -0.10
CA GLU A 89 11.52 8.95 -0.29
C GLU A 89 12.71 8.13 0.24
N LYS A 90 12.52 7.33 1.29
CA LYS A 90 13.55 6.48 1.89
C LYS A 90 13.81 5.18 1.11
N ALA A 91 12.92 4.82 0.19
CA ALA A 91 13.03 3.57 -0.57
C ALA A 91 14.29 3.56 -1.45
N LYS A 92 14.98 2.42 -1.46
CA LYS A 92 16.13 2.14 -2.31
C LYS A 92 15.86 0.87 -3.11
N VAL A 93 16.53 0.72 -4.25
CA VAL A 93 16.45 -0.50 -5.04
C VAL A 93 17.78 -1.24 -4.98
N LYS A 94 17.73 -2.53 -4.68
CA LYS A 94 18.87 -3.44 -4.72
C LYS A 94 18.40 -4.78 -5.27
N ASN A 95 19.04 -5.30 -6.28
CA ASN A 95 18.69 -6.57 -6.93
C ASN A 95 17.20 -6.64 -7.34
N ASN A 96 16.69 -5.59 -7.97
CA ASN A 96 15.28 -5.42 -8.37
C ASN A 96 14.26 -5.48 -7.21
N THR A 97 14.73 -5.43 -5.98
CA THR A 97 13.90 -5.42 -4.77
C THR A 97 13.90 -4.02 -4.16
N ILE A 98 12.75 -3.58 -3.69
CA ILE A 98 12.57 -2.29 -3.03
C ILE A 98 12.85 -2.47 -1.55
N ASN A 99 13.88 -1.79 -1.06
CA ASN A 99 14.34 -1.92 0.31
C ASN A 99 13.92 -0.70 1.13
N LEU A 100 13.32 -0.95 2.27
CA LEU A 100 12.92 0.01 3.29
C LEU A 100 13.34 -0.48 4.68
N PRO A 101 13.38 0.37 5.70
CA PRO A 101 13.68 -0.07 7.07
C PRO A 101 12.73 -1.16 7.60
N GLY A 102 11.48 -1.21 7.10
CA GLY A 102 10.47 -2.18 7.53
C GLY A 102 10.47 -3.49 6.76
N GLY A 103 11.20 -3.62 5.67
CA GLY A 103 11.22 -4.84 4.85
C GLY A 103 11.66 -4.64 3.42
N ASN A 104 11.60 -5.74 2.67
CA ASN A 104 11.96 -5.79 1.25
C ASN A 104 10.74 -6.19 0.43
N TYR A 105 10.48 -5.43 -0.63
CA TYR A 105 9.25 -5.56 -1.42
C TYR A 105 9.55 -5.80 -2.88
N LYS A 106 8.70 -6.57 -3.54
CA LYS A 106 8.82 -6.91 -4.96
C LYS A 106 8.16 -5.89 -5.87
N ALA A 107 7.11 -5.22 -5.41
CA ALA A 107 6.36 -4.26 -6.21
C ALA A 107 5.79 -3.10 -5.39
N ILE A 108 5.56 -1.97 -6.06
CA ILE A 108 4.74 -0.85 -5.58
C ILE A 108 3.47 -0.82 -6.43
N VAL A 109 2.32 -0.82 -5.78
CA VAL A 109 1.01 -0.61 -6.39
C VAL A 109 0.53 0.79 -6.03
N VAL A 110 0.30 1.61 -7.06
CA VAL A 110 -0.26 2.95 -6.93
C VAL A 110 -1.73 2.88 -7.35
N PRO A 111 -2.68 2.98 -6.42
CA PRO A 111 -4.11 2.99 -6.74
C PRO A 111 -4.44 4.14 -7.69
N GLN A 112 -5.57 4.07 -8.37
CA GLN A 112 -6.06 5.21 -9.12
C GLN A 112 -6.17 6.40 -8.16
N SER A 113 -5.49 7.50 -8.52
CA SER A 113 -5.46 8.72 -7.74
C SER A 113 -5.62 9.94 -8.65
N LYS A 114 -6.33 10.95 -8.15
CA LYS A 114 -6.47 12.22 -8.84
C LYS A 114 -5.23 13.08 -8.61
N HIS A 115 -4.82 13.23 -7.35
CA HIS A 115 -3.73 14.09 -6.94
C HIS A 115 -2.48 13.28 -6.59
N LEU A 116 -1.40 13.48 -7.34
CA LEU A 116 -0.11 12.89 -7.03
C LEU A 116 0.95 13.99 -6.94
N PRO A 117 1.69 14.14 -5.82
CA PRO A 117 2.79 15.09 -5.78
C PRO A 117 3.83 14.79 -6.85
N LEU A 118 4.29 15.83 -7.54
CA LEU A 118 5.29 15.69 -8.62
C LEU A 118 6.57 15.02 -8.10
N ARG A 119 7.02 15.36 -6.89
CA ARG A 119 8.18 14.71 -6.27
C ARG A 119 7.99 13.20 -6.07
N THR A 120 6.78 12.78 -5.73
CA THR A 120 6.42 11.36 -5.57
C THR A 120 6.50 10.64 -6.90
N LEU A 121 5.98 11.24 -7.99
CA LEU A 121 6.12 10.67 -9.33
C LEU A 121 7.59 10.58 -9.74
N LYS A 122 8.38 11.64 -9.54
CA LYS A 122 9.84 11.63 -9.80
C LYS A 122 10.55 10.49 -9.06
N LYS A 123 10.17 10.26 -7.81
CA LYS A 123 10.71 9.15 -7.01
C LYS A 123 10.32 7.79 -7.58
N LEU A 124 9.04 7.59 -7.95
CA LEU A 124 8.56 6.35 -8.56
C LEU A 124 9.26 6.07 -9.90
N VAL A 125 9.45 7.08 -10.73
CA VAL A 125 10.24 6.98 -11.98
C VAL A 125 11.67 6.54 -11.69
N LYS A 126 12.33 7.17 -10.72
CA LYS A 126 13.68 6.80 -10.30
C LYS A 126 13.76 5.36 -9.80
N LEU A 127 12.82 4.93 -8.96
CA LEU A 127 12.79 3.54 -8.49
C LEU A 127 12.60 2.56 -9.65
N LYS A 128 11.69 2.89 -10.58
CA LYS A 128 11.46 2.08 -11.78
C LYS A 128 12.72 1.97 -12.66
N SER A 129 13.42 3.07 -12.90
CA SER A 129 14.67 3.06 -13.71
C SER A 129 15.78 2.22 -13.08
N LEU A 130 15.73 2.02 -11.75
CA LEU A 130 16.64 1.14 -11.00
C LEU A 130 16.13 -0.32 -10.93
N GLY A 131 15.03 -0.66 -11.62
CA GLY A 131 14.51 -2.02 -11.72
C GLY A 131 13.33 -2.36 -10.80
N ALA A 132 12.83 -1.40 -9.99
CA ALA A 132 11.63 -1.62 -9.19
C ALA A 132 10.39 -1.85 -10.07
N LYS A 133 9.53 -2.75 -9.66
CA LYS A 133 8.22 -2.97 -10.29
C LYS A 133 7.22 -1.97 -9.75
N VAL A 134 6.82 -1.00 -10.56
CA VAL A 134 5.85 0.04 -10.22
C VAL A 134 4.61 -0.12 -11.08
N ILE A 135 3.46 -0.36 -10.46
CA ILE A 135 2.17 -0.58 -11.11
C ILE A 135 1.25 0.61 -10.80
N PHE A 136 0.75 1.27 -11.82
CA PHE A 136 -0.29 2.28 -11.69
C PHE A 136 -1.64 1.70 -12.12
N LEU A 137 -2.66 1.86 -11.26
CA LEU A 137 -4.04 1.46 -11.55
C LEU A 137 -4.86 2.55 -12.24
N GLY A 138 -4.23 3.68 -12.53
CA GLY A 138 -4.77 4.81 -13.27
C GLY A 138 -3.73 5.92 -13.36
N ALA A 139 -3.82 6.76 -14.38
CA ALA A 139 -2.95 7.92 -14.52
C ALA A 139 -3.35 8.99 -13.50
N PRO A 140 -2.38 9.63 -12.81
CA PRO A 140 -2.66 10.77 -11.96
C PRO A 140 -3.12 11.95 -12.84
N GLN A 141 -4.10 12.72 -12.34
CA GLN A 141 -4.72 13.79 -13.14
C GLN A 141 -4.06 15.15 -12.89
N THR A 142 -3.64 15.40 -11.65
CA THR A 142 -3.16 16.72 -11.24
C THR A 142 -2.20 16.61 -10.04
N VAL A 143 -1.60 17.73 -9.66
CA VAL A 143 -0.73 17.87 -8.48
C VAL A 143 -1.48 18.53 -7.32
N PRO A 144 -1.15 18.21 -6.06
CA PRO A 144 -1.67 18.96 -4.93
C PRO A 144 -0.94 20.29 -4.74
N GLY A 145 -1.64 21.29 -4.15
CA GLY A 145 -1.08 22.59 -3.80
C GLY A 145 -1.05 23.61 -4.94
N PHE A 146 -1.00 24.90 -4.61
CA PHE A 146 -1.18 26.00 -5.58
C PHE A 146 0.13 26.58 -6.13
N LEU A 147 1.23 26.48 -5.40
CA LEU A 147 2.51 27.06 -5.83
C LEU A 147 2.97 26.43 -7.16
N ASN A 148 3.15 27.25 -8.21
CA ASN A 148 3.55 26.83 -9.55
C ASN A 148 2.70 25.66 -10.09
N PHE A 149 1.37 25.77 -9.89
CA PHE A 149 0.45 24.66 -10.13
C PHE A 149 0.50 24.19 -11.59
N GLU A 150 0.35 25.12 -12.54
CA GLU A 150 0.28 24.82 -13.98
C GLU A 150 1.56 24.13 -14.49
N GLU A 151 2.71 24.69 -14.14
CA GLU A 151 4.00 24.13 -14.51
C GLU A 151 4.20 22.70 -13.98
N ARG A 152 3.86 22.51 -12.70
CA ARG A 152 3.98 21.18 -12.06
C ARG A 152 2.99 20.18 -12.62
N GLU A 153 1.79 20.61 -13.00
CA GLU A 153 0.79 19.72 -13.60
C GLU A 153 1.22 19.29 -15.01
N ILE A 154 1.74 20.21 -15.82
CA ILE A 154 2.29 19.92 -17.15
C ILE A 154 3.46 18.92 -17.01
N GLU A 155 4.39 19.20 -16.09
CA GLU A 155 5.52 18.30 -15.84
C GLU A 155 5.06 16.92 -15.35
N LEU A 156 4.06 16.85 -14.46
CA LEU A 156 3.50 15.58 -14.00
C LEU A 156 2.99 14.74 -15.16
N LYS A 157 2.17 15.34 -16.04
CA LYS A 157 1.55 14.64 -17.18
C LYS A 157 2.59 14.16 -18.19
N SER A 158 3.58 15.00 -18.52
CA SER A 158 4.68 14.65 -19.42
C SER A 158 5.50 13.50 -18.85
N LEU A 159 5.99 13.66 -17.61
CA LEU A 159 6.81 12.67 -16.94
C LEU A 159 6.09 11.33 -16.80
N PHE A 160 4.78 11.35 -16.49
CA PHE A 160 3.98 10.13 -16.41
C PHE A 160 3.88 9.43 -17.76
N LYS A 161 3.52 10.16 -18.83
CA LYS A 161 3.37 9.64 -20.18
C LYS A 161 4.68 9.03 -20.72
N GLU A 162 5.81 9.65 -20.43
CA GLU A 162 7.12 9.19 -20.86
C GLU A 162 7.55 7.88 -20.18
N ASN A 163 7.21 7.72 -18.90
CA ASN A 163 7.73 6.63 -18.09
C ASN A 163 6.73 5.49 -17.86
N PHE A 164 5.42 5.77 -17.95
CA PHE A 164 4.35 4.79 -17.71
C PHE A 164 3.40 4.74 -18.89
N LYS A 165 3.78 3.96 -19.92
CA LYS A 165 3.03 3.85 -21.17
C LYS A 165 1.63 3.26 -20.99
N GLU A 166 1.45 2.41 -19.98
CA GLU A 166 0.21 1.71 -19.71
C GLU A 166 -0.13 1.76 -18.22
N THR A 167 -1.40 2.00 -17.96
CA THR A 167 -2.01 1.78 -16.64
C THR A 167 -2.79 0.48 -16.65
N ILE A 168 -2.94 -0.13 -15.50
CA ILE A 168 -3.61 -1.43 -15.37
C ILE A 168 -4.97 -1.22 -14.70
N LYS A 169 -6.01 -1.84 -15.24
CA LYS A 169 -7.30 -1.88 -14.54
C LYS A 169 -7.19 -2.79 -13.32
N LEU A 170 -7.92 -2.48 -12.25
CA LEU A 170 -7.89 -3.22 -10.99
C LEU A 170 -8.12 -4.74 -11.18
N ASN A 171 -9.02 -5.14 -12.07
CA ASN A 171 -9.30 -6.54 -12.37
C ASN A 171 -8.13 -7.30 -13.03
N ASN A 172 -7.13 -6.58 -13.56
CA ASN A 172 -5.93 -7.15 -14.17
C ASN A 172 -4.73 -7.14 -13.20
N LEU A 173 -4.89 -6.63 -11.98
CA LEU A 173 -3.79 -6.49 -11.02
C LEU A 173 -3.16 -7.85 -10.68
N GLU A 174 -3.96 -8.87 -10.38
CA GLU A 174 -3.47 -10.20 -10.03
C GLU A 174 -2.62 -10.82 -11.14
N LYS A 175 -3.06 -10.69 -12.40
CA LYS A 175 -2.29 -11.17 -13.57
C LYS A 175 -0.92 -10.50 -13.66
N ASN A 176 -0.83 -9.22 -13.31
CA ASN A 176 0.43 -8.49 -13.34
C ASN A 176 1.34 -8.82 -12.14
N LEU A 177 0.77 -8.99 -10.95
CA LEU A 177 1.51 -9.45 -9.77
C LEU A 177 2.14 -10.82 -10.01
N LYS A 178 1.39 -11.75 -10.60
CA LYS A 178 1.90 -13.08 -10.97
C LYS A 178 3.09 -13.02 -11.94
N LYS A 179 3.07 -12.11 -12.93
CA LYS A 179 4.21 -11.88 -13.84
C LYS A 179 5.48 -11.41 -13.11
N PHE A 180 5.34 -10.79 -11.95
CA PHE A 180 6.44 -10.33 -11.12
C PHE A 180 6.87 -11.35 -10.06
N GLY A 181 6.33 -12.58 -10.12
CA GLY A 181 6.62 -13.63 -9.16
C GLY A 181 6.01 -13.34 -7.76
N ILE A 182 4.92 -12.57 -7.71
CA ILE A 182 4.14 -12.33 -6.51
C ILE A 182 2.89 -13.22 -6.60
N ASN A 183 2.82 -14.21 -5.73
CA ASN A 183 1.73 -15.17 -5.72
C ASN A 183 0.81 -14.91 -4.51
N LYS A 184 -0.46 -15.23 -4.68
CA LYS A 184 -1.43 -15.22 -3.60
C LYS A 184 -1.23 -16.41 -2.67
N GLU A 185 -1.60 -16.27 -1.42
CA GLU A 185 -1.70 -17.38 -0.47
C GLU A 185 -3.06 -18.06 -0.60
N GLU A 186 -3.05 -19.34 -0.92
CA GLU A 186 -4.27 -20.12 -1.16
C GLU A 186 -5.08 -20.36 0.11
N ILE A 187 -4.49 -20.19 1.29
CA ILE A 187 -5.16 -20.34 2.59
C ILE A 187 -6.42 -19.46 2.73
N VAL A 188 -6.47 -18.33 2.00
CA VAL A 188 -7.66 -17.45 2.02
C VAL A 188 -8.86 -18.07 1.31
N GLU A 189 -8.67 -19.00 0.40
CA GLU A 189 -9.75 -19.74 -0.28
C GLU A 189 -10.48 -20.65 0.70
N LEU A 190 -9.84 -21.02 1.81
CA LEU A 190 -10.43 -21.74 2.93
C LEU A 190 -11.14 -20.84 3.95
N GLY A 191 -11.27 -19.53 3.65
CA GLY A 191 -11.88 -18.54 4.54
C GLY A 191 -10.96 -18.08 5.69
N LEU A 192 -9.68 -18.46 5.67
CA LEU A 192 -8.72 -18.09 6.69
C LEU A 192 -8.05 -16.76 6.34
N LYS A 193 -7.57 -16.06 7.38
CA LYS A 193 -6.70 -14.88 7.27
C LYS A 193 -5.32 -15.25 7.78
N PHE A 194 -4.31 -14.54 7.36
CA PHE A 194 -2.96 -14.85 7.79
C PHE A 194 -2.13 -13.57 8.03
N ILE A 195 -1.11 -13.73 8.85
CA ILE A 195 0.06 -12.87 8.93
C ILE A 195 1.25 -13.75 8.60
N ARG A 196 2.06 -13.35 7.61
CA ARG A 196 3.23 -14.11 7.18
C ARG A 196 4.50 -13.41 7.65
N ARG A 197 5.41 -14.20 8.24
CA ARG A 197 6.73 -13.74 8.66
C ARG A 197 7.81 -14.64 8.06
N ASP A 198 9.00 -14.10 7.90
CA ASP A 198 10.19 -14.83 7.50
C ASP A 198 11.15 -14.94 8.68
N LEU A 199 11.51 -16.14 9.02
CA LEU A 199 12.54 -16.46 10.01
C LEU A 199 13.64 -17.29 9.34
N GLU A 200 14.76 -16.66 9.02
CA GLU A 200 15.92 -17.32 8.40
C GLU A 200 15.56 -18.11 7.13
N GLY A 201 14.67 -17.57 6.31
CA GLY A 201 14.19 -18.21 5.07
C GLY A 201 13.01 -19.17 5.26
N GLN A 202 12.57 -19.40 6.48
CA GLN A 202 11.38 -20.19 6.78
C GLN A 202 10.16 -19.28 6.90
N LYS A 203 9.06 -19.68 6.27
CA LYS A 203 7.79 -18.94 6.35
C LYS A 203 7.00 -19.39 7.58
N ILE A 204 6.64 -18.43 8.42
CA ILE A 204 5.78 -18.64 9.58
C ILE A 204 4.44 -17.96 9.30
N TYR A 205 3.37 -18.72 9.48
CA TYR A 205 2.00 -18.24 9.34
C TYR A 205 1.32 -18.21 10.71
N PHE A 206 0.64 -17.09 10.96
CA PHE A 206 -0.18 -16.88 12.12
C PHE A 206 -1.62 -16.52 11.70
#